data_cbc1a6ec57302db30fc2fdced7313642
#
_entry.id   cbc1a6ec57302db30fc2fdced7313642
#
_cell.length_a   1.000
_cell.length_b   1.000
_cell.length_c   1.000
_cell.angle_alpha   90.00
_cell.angle_beta   90.00
_cell.angle_gamma   90.00
#
_symmetry.space_group_name_H-M   'P 1'
#
loop_
_entity.id
_entity.type
_entity.pdbx_description
1 polymer ?
#
loop_
_entity_poly.entity_id
_entity_poly.type
_entity_poly.pdbx_seq_one_letter_code
_entity_poly.pdbx_strand_id
1 'polypeptide(L)'
;VLSSLKHGLLAVTGAVALTGALLTAGPAPTASAAAVPDTIPLTITNDSGRGDAVYVYTLGTSLTTGQQGWADAAGAFHAWPAGGNPPTPAPDASVPGPAAGQTKTIRIPKLSGRIYFSYGRKLDFRLTTGGLVQPAVQNPSDPNRDILFNWSEYTLNDSGLWLNSTQVDMFSAPYSVGVQRSDGGVISTGRLKPGGYRGVFAALRAQPGWSGLVQTRSDGTVLRALSPLYGVETGALPASVLSDYIDRVWQKYTTSTLTVSPFADQPGTKYFGRVSGGVMNFTNSAGAVVTSFQKPDASSVFGCHRLLDAPNDAVRGPISRTLCAGFNRSTLLSNPNQPDTSPAGFYRDSVTNHYARIIHERTTDGKAYAFAFDDVGHHESLVHDGSPAQARLTLAPFD
;
A
#
# COMPACT_ATOMS: atom_id res chain seq x y z
N VAL A 1 30.77 0.51 18.51
CA VAL A 1 30.79 0.15 17.09
C VAL A 1 29.38 0.38 16.58
N LEU A 2 29.14 1.59 16.06
CA LEU A 2 27.85 2.03 15.50
C LEU A 2 27.80 1.61 14.03
N SER A 3 26.96 0.61 13.74
CA SER A 3 26.59 0.24 12.38
C SER A 3 25.42 1.14 11.95
N SER A 4 25.64 1.99 10.97
CA SER A 4 24.65 2.90 10.39
C SER A 4 23.60 2.14 9.62
N LEU A 5 22.37 2.06 10.13
CA LEU A 5 21.18 1.68 9.39
C LEU A 5 20.75 2.86 8.51
N LYS A 6 21.22 2.86 7.27
CA LYS A 6 20.63 3.67 6.20
C LYS A 6 19.36 2.99 5.74
N HIS A 7 18.22 3.34 6.33
CA HIS A 7 16.92 3.03 5.76
C HIS A 7 16.64 4.05 4.65
N GLY A 8 16.93 3.64 3.43
CA GLY A 8 16.58 4.39 2.24
C GLY A 8 15.06 4.47 2.11
N LEU A 9 14.58 5.68 1.96
CA LEU A 9 13.21 6.02 1.60
C LEU A 9 12.91 5.38 0.23
N LEU A 10 12.22 4.24 0.21
CA LEU A 10 11.58 3.76 -1.00
C LEU A 10 10.25 4.51 -1.15
N ALA A 11 10.32 5.66 -1.80
CA ALA A 11 9.14 6.25 -2.40
C ALA A 11 8.70 5.31 -3.53
N VAL A 12 7.65 4.54 -3.32
CA VAL A 12 6.98 3.81 -4.40
C VAL A 12 6.23 4.84 -5.24
N THR A 13 6.94 5.50 -6.15
CA THR A 13 6.33 6.26 -7.22
C THR A 13 5.97 5.27 -8.32
N GLY A 14 4.79 4.67 -8.23
CA GLY A 14 4.17 3.96 -9.33
C GLY A 14 3.76 4.96 -10.42
N ALA A 15 4.72 5.42 -11.22
CA ALA A 15 4.40 6.13 -12.46
C ALA A 15 4.00 5.09 -13.51
N VAL A 16 2.70 4.91 -13.72
CA VAL A 16 2.19 4.18 -14.88
C VAL A 16 2.38 5.06 -16.11
N ALA A 17 3.41 4.77 -16.92
CA ALA A 17 3.56 5.36 -18.24
C ALA A 17 2.64 4.62 -19.22
N LEU A 18 1.51 5.23 -19.56
CA LEU A 18 0.67 4.81 -20.70
C LEU A 18 1.32 5.32 -22.00
N THR A 19 1.91 4.41 -22.77
CA THR A 19 2.23 4.65 -24.18
C THR A 19 0.97 4.34 -25.03
N GLY A 20 0.31 5.40 -25.51
CA GLY A 20 -0.83 5.28 -26.41
C GLY A 20 -0.39 4.96 -27.84
N ALA A 21 -1.01 3.95 -28.45
CA ALA A 21 -0.91 3.65 -29.88
C ALA A 21 -1.78 4.64 -30.69
N LEU A 22 -1.21 5.27 -31.73
CA LEU A 22 -1.95 6.11 -32.68
C LEU A 22 -2.81 5.22 -33.60
N LEU A 23 -4.12 5.35 -33.47
CA LEU A 23 -5.07 4.99 -34.53
C LEU A 23 -5.65 6.27 -35.13
N THR A 24 -5.36 6.53 -36.38
CA THR A 24 -5.92 7.65 -37.16
C THR A 24 -7.37 7.36 -37.54
N ALA A 25 -8.31 8.02 -36.88
CA ALA A 25 -9.68 8.19 -37.36
C ALA A 25 -10.00 9.70 -37.36
N GLY A 26 -10.69 10.16 -38.41
CA GLY A 26 -10.92 11.58 -38.69
C GLY A 26 -11.70 12.33 -37.59
N PRO A 27 -11.76 13.69 -37.67
CA PRO A 27 -12.11 14.54 -36.56
C PRO A 27 -13.61 14.54 -36.28
N ALA A 28 -14.02 13.80 -35.23
CA ALA A 28 -15.18 14.18 -34.45
C ALA A 28 -14.73 15.23 -33.44
N PRO A 29 -15.56 16.22 -33.07
CA PRO A 29 -15.19 17.20 -32.06
C PRO A 29 -14.99 16.47 -30.72
N THR A 30 -13.74 16.21 -30.38
CA THR A 30 -13.38 15.72 -29.06
C THR A 30 -13.67 16.83 -28.07
N ALA A 31 -14.71 16.65 -27.24
CA ALA A 31 -14.81 17.43 -26.02
C ALA A 31 -13.47 17.27 -25.30
N SER A 32 -12.68 18.33 -25.20
CA SER A 32 -11.43 18.35 -24.46
C SER A 32 -11.79 17.93 -23.03
N ALA A 33 -11.24 16.81 -22.57
CA ALA A 33 -11.38 16.44 -21.16
C ALA A 33 -10.92 17.63 -20.33
N ALA A 34 -11.74 18.10 -19.42
CA ALA A 34 -11.40 19.24 -18.56
C ALA A 34 -10.12 18.90 -17.81
N ALA A 35 -9.14 19.82 -17.84
CA ALA A 35 -7.88 19.64 -17.14
C ALA A 35 -8.14 19.38 -15.64
N VAL A 36 -7.42 18.44 -15.06
CA VAL A 36 -7.52 18.16 -13.63
C VAL A 36 -7.10 19.41 -12.84
N PRO A 37 -7.95 19.94 -11.94
CA PRO A 37 -7.64 21.14 -11.15
C PRO A 37 -6.38 20.94 -10.29
N ASP A 38 -5.67 22.04 -10.00
CA ASP A 38 -4.49 22.01 -9.12
C ASP A 38 -4.81 21.59 -7.68
N THR A 39 -6.06 21.80 -7.26
CA THR A 39 -6.59 21.30 -6.00
C THR A 39 -8.01 20.79 -6.19
N ILE A 40 -8.38 19.72 -5.49
CA ILE A 40 -9.75 19.21 -5.43
C ILE A 40 -10.25 19.17 -3.99
N PRO A 41 -11.59 19.22 -3.76
CA PRO A 41 -12.15 18.99 -2.43
C PRO A 41 -11.84 17.56 -1.95
N LEU A 42 -11.52 17.42 -0.65
CA LEU A 42 -11.53 16.18 0.10
C LEU A 42 -12.62 16.28 1.17
N THR A 43 -13.67 15.51 1.04
CA THR A 43 -14.70 15.40 2.07
C THR A 43 -14.36 14.27 3.02
N ILE A 44 -14.26 14.61 4.31
CA ILE A 44 -13.96 13.69 5.40
C ILE A 44 -15.22 13.52 6.22
N THR A 45 -15.76 12.31 6.28
CA THR A 45 -16.92 11.96 7.12
C THR A 45 -16.43 11.14 8.31
N ASN A 46 -16.83 11.51 9.52
CA ASN A 46 -16.46 10.80 10.74
C ASN A 46 -17.63 9.95 11.23
N ASP A 47 -17.71 8.72 10.74
CA ASP A 47 -18.67 7.70 11.16
C ASP A 47 -18.08 6.74 12.21
N SER A 48 -16.93 7.09 12.81
CA SER A 48 -16.21 6.21 13.73
C SER A 48 -16.98 5.89 15.03
N GLY A 49 -17.97 6.71 15.36
CA GLY A 49 -18.68 6.62 16.65
C GLY A 49 -17.85 7.03 17.87
N ARG A 50 -16.63 7.56 17.67
CA ARG A 50 -15.69 7.96 18.72
C ARG A 50 -15.82 9.43 19.05
N GLY A 51 -15.83 9.77 20.33
CA GLY A 51 -15.84 11.17 20.80
C GLY A 51 -14.46 11.85 20.81
N ASP A 52 -13.39 11.15 20.42
CA ASP A 52 -12.03 11.70 20.38
C ASP A 52 -11.91 12.80 19.32
N ALA A 53 -11.08 13.81 19.60
CA ALA A 53 -10.69 14.78 18.57
C ALA A 53 -9.97 14.07 17.41
N VAL A 54 -10.29 14.44 16.18
CA VAL A 54 -9.62 13.96 14.99
C VAL A 54 -8.68 15.04 14.45
N TYR A 55 -7.47 14.64 14.09
CA TYR A 55 -6.48 15.49 13.42
C TYR A 55 -6.14 14.88 12.08
N VAL A 56 -6.15 15.70 11.03
CA VAL A 56 -5.87 15.28 9.65
C VAL A 56 -4.62 15.99 9.14
N TYR A 57 -3.81 15.29 8.34
CA TYR A 57 -2.57 15.82 7.77
C TYR A 57 -2.50 15.41 6.30
N THR A 58 -2.18 16.35 5.42
CA THR A 58 -1.92 16.09 4.01
C THR A 58 -0.44 16.32 3.76
N LEU A 59 0.33 15.25 3.61
CA LEU A 59 1.80 15.29 3.53
C LEU A 59 2.28 14.60 2.26
N GLY A 60 3.34 15.10 1.66
CA GLY A 60 3.94 14.42 0.51
C GLY A 60 4.89 15.30 -0.31
N THR A 61 5.10 14.89 -1.56
CA THR A 61 5.95 15.60 -2.52
C THR A 61 5.06 16.34 -3.51
N SER A 62 5.24 17.66 -3.61
CA SER A 62 4.57 18.48 -4.63
C SER A 62 5.01 18.05 -6.01
N LEU A 63 4.07 17.71 -6.88
CA LEU A 63 4.35 17.32 -8.25
C LEU A 63 4.68 18.52 -9.16
N THR A 64 4.43 19.73 -8.66
CA THR A 64 4.77 20.99 -9.35
C THR A 64 6.21 21.42 -9.07
N THR A 65 6.66 21.29 -7.79
CA THR A 65 7.98 21.81 -7.37
C THR A 65 9.00 20.72 -7.04
N GLY A 66 8.56 19.44 -6.88
CA GLY A 66 9.40 18.33 -6.41
C GLY A 66 9.79 18.41 -4.92
N GLN A 67 9.30 19.40 -4.17
CA GLN A 67 9.63 19.59 -2.77
C GLN A 67 8.72 18.75 -1.87
N GLN A 68 9.28 18.21 -0.79
CA GLN A 68 8.51 17.59 0.27
C GLN A 68 7.90 18.64 1.20
N GLY A 69 6.66 18.39 1.64
CA GLY A 69 5.96 19.34 2.50
C GLY A 69 4.58 18.85 2.93
N TRP A 70 3.73 19.80 3.31
CA TRP A 70 2.36 19.55 3.70
C TRP A 70 1.40 20.55 3.04
N ALA A 71 0.11 20.23 3.02
CA ALA A 71 -0.92 21.17 2.61
C ALA A 71 -1.83 21.53 3.80
N ASP A 72 -2.21 22.80 3.88
CA ASP A 72 -3.19 23.29 4.84
C ASP A 72 -4.65 22.94 4.40
N ALA A 73 -5.63 23.38 5.19
CA ALA A 73 -7.04 23.11 4.92
C ALA A 73 -7.56 23.73 3.60
N ALA A 74 -6.91 24.79 3.12
CA ALA A 74 -7.24 25.45 1.85
C ALA A 74 -6.55 24.75 0.65
N GLY A 75 -5.65 23.81 0.90
CA GLY A 75 -4.86 23.13 -0.12
C GLY A 75 -3.59 23.89 -0.53
N ALA A 76 -3.21 24.93 0.22
CA ALA A 76 -1.95 25.61 -0.01
C ALA A 76 -0.78 24.72 0.45
N PHE A 77 0.19 24.52 -0.44
CA PHE A 77 1.37 23.71 -0.16
C PHE A 77 2.45 24.52 0.57
N HIS A 78 3.02 23.91 1.60
CA HIS A 78 4.11 24.46 2.42
C HIS A 78 5.28 23.47 2.40
N ALA A 79 6.43 23.87 1.87
CA ALA A 79 7.62 23.04 1.89
C ALA A 79 8.13 22.87 3.34
N TRP A 80 8.64 21.68 3.66
CA TRP A 80 9.30 21.46 4.94
C TRP A 80 10.56 22.34 5.06
N PRO A 81 10.78 22.98 6.21
CA PRO A 81 12.06 23.62 6.47
C PRO A 81 13.18 22.56 6.57
N ALA A 82 14.41 23.00 6.50
CA ALA A 82 15.56 22.12 6.72
C ALA A 82 15.50 21.50 8.12
N GLY A 83 15.66 20.19 8.18
CA GLY A 83 15.77 19.48 9.44
C GLY A 83 17.22 19.36 9.93
N GLY A 84 17.40 18.68 11.06
CA GLY A 84 18.68 18.56 11.74
C GLY A 84 19.12 17.13 12.04
N ASN A 85 20.30 17.01 12.64
CA ASN A 85 20.79 15.80 13.29
C ASN A 85 21.32 16.19 14.70
N PRO A 86 20.61 15.83 15.79
CA PRO A 86 19.41 14.97 15.84
C PRO A 86 18.18 15.59 15.16
N PRO A 87 17.13 14.77 14.84
CA PRO A 87 15.92 15.25 14.17
C PRO A 87 15.22 16.37 14.93
N THR A 88 14.86 17.46 14.23
CA THR A 88 14.12 18.59 14.80
C THR A 88 12.60 18.42 14.66
N PRO A 89 11.76 18.99 15.55
CA PRO A 89 10.30 18.99 15.39
C PRO A 89 9.89 19.63 14.05
N ALA A 90 8.97 19.00 13.34
CA ALA A 90 8.34 19.60 12.17
C ALA A 90 7.33 20.69 12.59
N PRO A 91 7.03 21.67 11.73
CA PRO A 91 5.89 22.56 11.90
C PRO A 91 4.59 21.76 12.08
N ASP A 92 3.63 22.31 12.84
CA ASP A 92 2.32 21.69 13.02
C ASP A 92 1.52 21.72 11.70
N ALA A 93 1.43 20.60 11.04
CA ALA A 93 0.69 20.40 9.79
C ALA A 93 -0.74 19.90 10.04
N SER A 94 -1.21 19.84 11.28
CA SER A 94 -2.51 19.29 11.60
C SER A 94 -3.66 20.23 11.22
N VAL A 95 -4.68 19.66 10.60
CA VAL A 95 -5.98 20.31 10.40
C VAL A 95 -6.98 19.60 11.33
N PRO A 96 -7.77 20.32 12.14
CA PRO A 96 -8.84 19.71 12.93
C PRO A 96 -9.82 18.96 12.01
N GLY A 97 -10.03 17.66 12.28
CA GLY A 97 -10.99 16.83 11.56
C GLY A 97 -12.44 17.09 12.00
N PRO A 98 -13.43 16.38 11.41
CA PRO A 98 -14.82 16.47 11.83
C PRO A 98 -15.04 15.75 13.16
N ALA A 99 -15.97 16.28 13.99
CA ALA A 99 -16.49 15.56 15.16
C ALA A 99 -17.27 14.32 14.75
N ALA A 100 -17.53 13.42 15.70
CA ALA A 100 -18.32 12.20 15.45
C ALA A 100 -19.68 12.53 14.81
N GLY A 101 -20.04 11.79 13.75
CA GLY A 101 -21.25 11.99 12.97
C GLY A 101 -21.25 13.24 12.07
N GLN A 102 -20.13 13.97 12.01
CA GLN A 102 -20.01 15.18 11.21
C GLN A 102 -19.14 14.96 9.96
N THR A 103 -19.26 15.90 9.05
CA THR A 103 -18.48 15.95 7.80
C THR A 103 -17.74 17.27 7.72
N LYS A 104 -16.51 17.25 7.21
CA LYS A 104 -15.68 18.42 6.93
C LYS A 104 -15.06 18.29 5.55
N THR A 105 -15.02 19.40 4.81
CA THR A 105 -14.33 19.46 3.53
C THR A 105 -13.08 20.33 3.67
N ILE A 106 -11.95 19.81 3.18
CA ILE A 106 -10.69 20.51 2.98
C ILE A 106 -10.30 20.41 1.51
N ARG A 107 -9.20 21.01 1.09
CA ARG A 107 -8.69 20.86 -0.27
C ARG A 107 -7.36 20.11 -0.27
N ILE A 108 -7.16 19.25 -1.26
CA ILE A 108 -5.90 18.54 -1.48
C ILE A 108 -5.30 18.99 -2.81
N PRO A 109 -3.98 19.33 -2.86
CA PRO A 109 -3.30 19.78 -4.06
C PRO A 109 -2.74 18.61 -4.89
N LYS A 110 -2.22 18.93 -6.10
CA LYS A 110 -1.39 18.02 -6.90
C LYS A 110 -0.12 17.63 -6.12
N LEU A 111 -0.18 16.45 -5.53
CA LEU A 111 0.83 15.90 -4.63
C LEU A 111 0.81 14.38 -4.71
N SER A 112 1.96 13.75 -4.51
CA SER A 112 2.07 12.32 -4.23
C SER A 112 2.48 12.12 -2.78
N GLY A 113 1.61 11.46 -2.00
CA GLY A 113 1.85 11.29 -0.57
C GLY A 113 0.70 10.66 0.19
N ARG A 114 0.48 11.14 1.43
CA ARG A 114 -0.42 10.52 2.40
C ARG A 114 -1.35 11.53 3.05
N ILE A 115 -2.58 11.09 3.28
CA ILE A 115 -3.55 11.76 4.13
C ILE A 115 -3.59 10.99 5.44
N TYR A 116 -2.88 11.46 6.46
CA TYR A 116 -2.92 10.87 7.81
C TYR A 116 -4.16 11.36 8.56
N PHE A 117 -4.64 10.52 9.47
CA PHE A 117 -5.62 10.91 10.48
C PHE A 117 -5.32 10.21 11.81
N SER A 118 -5.44 10.95 12.90
CA SER A 118 -5.21 10.44 14.26
C SER A 118 -6.33 10.82 15.21
N TYR A 119 -6.50 10.03 16.26
CA TYR A 119 -7.55 10.18 17.26
C TYR A 119 -6.96 10.59 18.61
N GLY A 120 -7.57 11.59 19.24
CA GLY A 120 -7.26 12.07 20.58
C GLY A 120 -5.95 12.83 20.72
N ARG A 121 -4.95 12.51 19.91
CA ARG A 121 -3.60 13.12 19.98
C ARG A 121 -3.10 13.45 18.57
N LYS A 122 -2.35 14.56 18.46
CA LYS A 122 -1.60 14.90 17.25
C LYS A 122 -0.42 13.94 17.07
N LEU A 123 -0.05 13.70 15.81
CA LEU A 123 1.16 12.98 15.43
C LEU A 123 2.38 13.87 15.64
N ASP A 124 3.46 13.31 16.17
CA ASP A 124 4.78 13.92 16.27
C ASP A 124 5.55 13.63 14.98
N PHE A 125 5.70 14.63 14.14
CA PHE A 125 6.54 14.59 12.96
C PHE A 125 7.87 15.29 13.22
N ARG A 126 8.95 14.72 12.68
CA ARG A 126 10.29 15.27 12.82
C ARG A 126 10.98 15.37 11.48
N LEU A 127 11.97 16.27 11.40
CA LEU A 127 12.72 16.54 10.19
C LEU A 127 14.20 16.23 10.43
N THR A 128 14.77 15.44 9.54
CA THR A 128 16.22 15.24 9.40
C THR A 128 16.75 16.05 8.23
N THR A 129 18.06 16.06 8.03
CA THR A 129 18.68 16.60 6.81
C THR A 129 18.21 15.91 5.53
N GLY A 130 17.64 14.70 5.62
CA GLY A 130 17.06 13.94 4.51
C GLY A 130 15.56 14.13 4.33
N GLY A 131 14.90 14.97 5.12
CA GLY A 131 13.46 15.26 5.04
C GLY A 131 12.64 14.70 6.20
N LEU A 132 11.35 14.43 5.97
CA LEU A 132 10.40 14.00 6.98
C LEU A 132 10.69 12.60 7.51
N VAL A 133 10.71 12.46 8.84
CA VAL A 133 10.68 11.16 9.53
C VAL A 133 9.24 10.70 9.61
N GLN A 134 8.92 9.62 8.92
CA GLN A 134 7.61 8.96 8.97
C GLN A 134 7.41 8.23 10.31
N PRO A 135 6.19 8.16 10.85
CA PRO A 135 5.91 7.32 12.02
C PRO A 135 6.34 5.86 11.79
N ALA A 136 7.12 5.32 12.70
CA ALA A 136 7.66 3.96 12.65
C ALA A 136 7.12 3.13 13.82
N VAL A 137 5.84 2.75 13.73
CA VAL A 137 5.09 2.11 14.83
C VAL A 137 5.66 0.78 15.30
N GLN A 138 6.48 0.12 14.48
CA GLN A 138 7.25 -1.06 14.84
C GLN A 138 8.44 -0.73 15.77
N ASN A 139 8.91 0.53 15.79
CA ASN A 139 9.96 0.97 16.68
C ASN A 139 9.37 1.27 18.07
N PRO A 140 9.82 0.58 19.13
CA PRO A 140 9.30 0.82 20.48
C PRO A 140 9.56 2.25 21.02
N SER A 141 10.51 2.98 20.44
CA SER A 141 10.85 4.36 20.83
C SER A 141 10.15 5.44 19.99
N ASP A 142 9.29 5.06 19.02
CA ASP A 142 8.59 6.04 18.20
C ASP A 142 7.53 6.79 19.03
N PRO A 143 7.52 8.14 19.03
CA PRO A 143 6.57 8.92 19.81
C PRO A 143 5.10 8.71 19.40
N ASN A 144 4.87 8.21 18.17
CA ASN A 144 3.54 7.92 17.64
C ASN A 144 3.07 6.49 17.95
N ARG A 145 3.92 5.65 18.56
CA ARG A 145 3.62 4.23 18.79
C ARG A 145 2.27 4.02 19.50
N ASP A 146 1.97 4.84 20.52
CA ASP A 146 0.78 4.72 21.34
C ASP A 146 -0.38 5.62 20.88
N ILE A 147 -0.27 6.22 19.70
CA ILE A 147 -1.34 6.99 19.07
C ILE A 147 -2.15 6.06 18.16
N LEU A 148 -3.48 6.16 18.24
CA LEU A 148 -4.37 5.52 17.28
C LEU A 148 -4.45 6.40 16.03
N PHE A 149 -3.92 5.92 14.92
CA PHE A 149 -3.90 6.63 13.64
C PHE A 149 -3.85 5.68 12.45
N ASN A 150 -4.12 6.21 11.28
CA ASN A 150 -3.91 5.53 10.01
C ASN A 150 -3.67 6.57 8.90
N TRP A 151 -3.50 6.13 7.67
CA TRP A 151 -3.36 7.01 6.50
C TRP A 151 -3.90 6.35 5.24
N SER A 152 -4.32 7.19 4.31
CA SER A 152 -4.58 6.86 2.93
C SER A 152 -3.43 7.40 2.07
N GLU A 153 -3.05 6.70 1.03
CA GLU A 153 -2.11 7.23 0.05
C GLU A 153 -2.87 7.82 -1.13
N TYR A 154 -2.36 8.93 -1.65
CA TYR A 154 -2.94 9.53 -2.85
C TYR A 154 -1.88 10.11 -3.78
N THR A 155 -2.22 10.14 -5.05
CA THR A 155 -1.54 10.92 -6.08
C THR A 155 -2.61 11.67 -6.86
N LEU A 156 -2.54 13.01 -6.87
CA LEU A 156 -3.31 13.87 -7.74
C LEU A 156 -2.35 14.53 -8.72
N ASN A 157 -2.56 14.30 -10.02
CA ASN A 157 -1.76 14.87 -11.10
C ASN A 157 -2.65 15.20 -12.31
N ASP A 158 -2.05 15.57 -13.44
CA ASP A 158 -2.77 15.93 -14.68
C ASP A 158 -3.54 14.74 -15.29
N SER A 159 -3.23 13.50 -14.89
CA SER A 159 -3.93 12.29 -15.36
C SER A 159 -5.04 11.83 -14.40
N GLY A 160 -5.28 12.54 -13.29
CA GLY A 160 -6.36 12.24 -12.37
C GLY A 160 -5.94 12.06 -10.90
N LEU A 161 -6.83 11.41 -10.15
CA LEU A 161 -6.65 11.03 -8.76
C LEU A 161 -6.52 9.51 -8.64
N TRP A 162 -5.48 9.05 -7.96
CA TRP A 162 -5.34 7.72 -7.37
C TRP A 162 -5.45 7.88 -5.85
N LEU A 163 -6.32 7.10 -5.22
CA LEU A 163 -6.55 7.16 -3.78
C LEU A 163 -6.78 5.74 -3.27
N ASN A 164 -6.00 5.29 -2.30
CA ASN A 164 -6.10 3.94 -1.78
C ASN A 164 -6.37 3.89 -0.27
N SER A 165 -6.91 2.75 0.15
CA SER A 165 -7.00 2.34 1.55
C SER A 165 -5.88 1.33 1.79
N THR A 166 -4.73 1.79 2.31
CA THR A 166 -3.53 0.96 2.49
C THR A 166 -3.50 0.25 3.84
N GLN A 167 -3.04 -0.99 3.81
CA GLN A 167 -2.71 -1.79 4.99
C GLN A 167 -1.31 -2.43 4.86
N VAL A 168 -0.49 -1.93 3.93
CA VAL A 168 0.85 -2.46 3.63
C VAL A 168 1.75 -2.43 4.87
N ASP A 169 1.67 -1.37 5.67
CA ASP A 169 2.49 -1.21 6.87
C ASP A 169 1.77 -1.69 8.13
N MET A 170 0.47 -1.48 8.22
CA MET A 170 -0.35 -1.89 9.37
C MET A 170 -1.84 -1.89 9.04
N PHE A 171 -2.61 -2.71 9.73
CA PHE A 171 -4.05 -2.57 9.87
C PHE A 171 -4.34 -1.83 11.18
N SER A 172 -5.01 -0.66 11.12
CA SER A 172 -5.26 0.20 12.28
C SER A 172 -6.66 0.82 12.20
N ALA A 173 -6.83 2.08 12.63
CA ALA A 173 -8.11 2.77 12.61
C ALA A 173 -8.85 2.56 11.28
N PRO A 174 -10.10 2.09 11.28
CA PRO A 174 -10.80 1.67 10.07
C PRO A 174 -11.24 2.90 9.25
N TYR A 175 -11.15 2.78 7.93
CA TYR A 175 -11.59 3.81 7.02
C TYR A 175 -11.86 3.24 5.62
N SER A 176 -12.55 4.01 4.80
CA SER A 176 -12.72 3.75 3.38
C SER A 176 -12.47 5.03 2.57
N VAL A 177 -12.15 4.85 1.30
CA VAL A 177 -11.88 5.95 0.38
C VAL A 177 -12.82 5.91 -0.82
N GLY A 178 -13.00 7.05 -1.46
CA GLY A 178 -13.80 7.15 -2.67
C GLY A 178 -13.45 8.37 -3.50
N VAL A 179 -13.92 8.36 -4.74
CA VAL A 179 -13.88 9.52 -5.63
C VAL A 179 -15.28 9.77 -6.20
N GLN A 180 -15.69 11.02 -6.16
CA GLN A 180 -16.83 11.47 -6.94
C GLN A 180 -16.32 12.00 -8.27
N ARG A 181 -16.87 11.48 -9.34
CA ARG A 181 -16.56 11.85 -10.71
C ARG A 181 -17.24 13.17 -11.10
N SER A 182 -16.79 13.77 -12.18
CA SER A 182 -17.40 14.97 -12.76
C SER A 182 -18.86 14.76 -13.22
N ASP A 183 -19.24 13.51 -13.57
CA ASP A 183 -20.62 13.13 -13.91
C ASP A 183 -21.53 12.90 -12.69
N GLY A 184 -20.99 13.05 -11.48
CA GLY A 184 -21.70 12.82 -10.22
C GLY A 184 -21.62 11.38 -9.70
N GLY A 185 -21.14 10.42 -10.49
CA GLY A 185 -20.94 9.04 -10.07
C GLY A 185 -19.91 8.94 -8.93
N VAL A 186 -20.08 7.97 -8.03
CA VAL A 186 -19.17 7.73 -6.91
C VAL A 186 -18.64 6.31 -6.99
N ILE A 187 -17.33 6.15 -6.93
CA ILE A 187 -16.66 4.86 -6.71
C ILE A 187 -15.95 4.88 -5.35
N SER A 188 -15.95 3.75 -4.65
CA SER A 188 -15.33 3.65 -3.32
C SER A 188 -14.80 2.25 -3.07
N THR A 189 -13.83 2.14 -2.14
CA THR A 189 -13.21 0.87 -1.71
C THR A 189 -12.73 0.96 -0.27
N GLY A 190 -12.24 -0.18 0.29
CA GLY A 190 -11.68 -0.25 1.64
C GLY A 190 -12.72 -0.35 2.76
N ARG A 191 -14.00 -0.47 2.42
CA ARG A 191 -15.05 -0.63 3.42
C ARG A 191 -15.00 -2.02 4.06
N LEU A 192 -14.98 -2.07 5.39
CA LEU A 192 -15.08 -3.34 6.13
C LEU A 192 -16.53 -3.82 6.21
N LYS A 193 -16.70 -5.13 6.30
CA LYS A 193 -17.97 -5.78 6.68
C LYS A 193 -18.34 -5.41 8.11
N PRO A 194 -19.62 -5.47 8.51
CA PRO A 194 -20.02 -5.34 9.93
C PRO A 194 -19.21 -6.30 10.80
N GLY A 195 -18.68 -5.82 11.94
CA GLY A 195 -17.77 -6.57 12.81
C GLY A 195 -16.37 -6.81 12.21
N GLY A 196 -16.07 -6.21 11.06
CA GLY A 196 -14.83 -6.47 10.32
C GLY A 196 -13.59 -5.98 11.05
N TYR A 197 -13.65 -4.81 11.66
CA TYR A 197 -12.52 -4.24 12.40
C TYR A 197 -12.08 -5.17 13.55
N ARG A 198 -12.98 -5.50 14.45
CA ARG A 198 -12.68 -6.42 15.56
C ARG A 198 -12.38 -7.82 15.08
N GLY A 199 -13.02 -8.24 13.99
CA GLY A 199 -12.83 -9.54 13.35
C GLY A 199 -11.43 -9.75 12.82
N VAL A 200 -10.74 -8.72 12.30
CA VAL A 200 -9.33 -8.81 11.88
C VAL A 200 -8.43 -9.15 13.08
N PHE A 201 -8.55 -8.41 14.18
CA PHE A 201 -7.73 -8.66 15.38
C PHE A 201 -8.03 -10.01 16.03
N ALA A 202 -9.31 -10.39 16.10
CA ALA A 202 -9.71 -11.68 16.65
C ALA A 202 -9.13 -12.84 15.80
N ALA A 203 -9.21 -12.73 14.49
CA ALA A 203 -8.68 -13.75 13.58
C ALA A 203 -7.15 -13.84 13.64
N LEU A 204 -6.43 -12.71 13.72
CA LEU A 204 -4.97 -12.70 13.88
C LEU A 204 -4.54 -13.31 15.22
N ARG A 205 -5.28 -13.03 16.31
CA ARG A 205 -5.01 -13.64 17.61
C ARG A 205 -5.27 -15.13 17.64
N ALA A 206 -6.27 -15.60 16.89
CA ALA A 206 -6.61 -17.02 16.79
C ALA A 206 -5.69 -17.79 15.80
N GLN A 207 -5.02 -17.09 14.89
CA GLN A 207 -4.11 -17.72 13.93
C GLN A 207 -2.80 -18.11 14.63
N PRO A 208 -2.43 -19.41 14.66
CA PRO A 208 -1.22 -19.86 15.35
C PRO A 208 0.03 -19.12 14.86
N GLY A 209 0.78 -18.51 15.79
CA GLY A 209 2.01 -17.78 15.51
C GLY A 209 1.83 -16.33 15.04
N TRP A 210 0.58 -15.83 14.83
CA TRP A 210 0.33 -14.49 14.28
C TRP A 210 -0.17 -13.47 15.30
N SER A 211 -0.50 -13.90 16.52
CA SER A 211 -1.03 -13.03 17.59
C SER A 211 -0.10 -11.88 17.98
N GLY A 212 1.22 -12.07 17.83
CA GLY A 212 2.25 -11.07 18.14
C GLY A 212 2.20 -9.82 17.26
N LEU A 213 1.51 -9.87 16.11
CA LEU A 213 1.31 -8.68 15.28
C LEU A 213 0.38 -7.66 15.91
N VAL A 214 -0.51 -8.06 16.81
CA VAL A 214 -1.53 -7.17 17.40
C VAL A 214 -0.91 -6.35 18.51
N GLN A 215 -0.78 -5.04 18.31
CA GLN A 215 -0.30 -4.09 19.29
C GLN A 215 -1.45 -3.52 20.11
N THR A 216 -1.28 -3.56 21.43
CA THR A 216 -2.24 -3.06 22.41
C THR A 216 -1.53 -2.07 23.32
N ARG A 217 -2.16 -0.94 23.58
CA ARG A 217 -1.68 0.08 24.55
C ARG A 217 -1.86 -0.46 25.97
N SER A 218 -1.14 0.13 26.93
CA SER A 218 -1.15 -0.30 28.34
C SER A 218 -2.55 -0.27 29.00
N ASP A 219 -3.47 0.56 28.49
CA ASP A 219 -4.86 0.64 28.93
C ASP A 219 -5.78 -0.43 28.30
N GLY A 220 -5.23 -1.36 27.53
CA GLY A 220 -5.99 -2.41 26.86
C GLY A 220 -6.52 -2.02 25.46
N THR A 221 -6.37 -0.77 25.03
CA THR A 221 -6.82 -0.32 23.71
C THR A 221 -6.00 -1.00 22.61
N VAL A 222 -6.68 -1.73 21.71
CA VAL A 222 -6.04 -2.26 20.49
C VAL A 222 -5.77 -1.12 19.54
N LEU A 223 -4.51 -0.91 19.18
CA LEU A 223 -4.08 0.17 18.32
C LEU A 223 -4.00 -0.25 16.87
N ARG A 224 -3.37 -1.40 16.61
CA ARG A 224 -3.11 -1.90 15.25
C ARG A 224 -2.65 -3.35 15.22
N ALA A 225 -2.63 -3.93 14.04
CA ALA A 225 -1.81 -5.09 13.71
C ALA A 225 -0.69 -4.63 12.78
N LEU A 226 0.55 -4.94 13.13
CA LEU A 226 1.71 -4.70 12.24
C LEU A 226 1.60 -5.56 10.99
N SER A 227 2.13 -5.09 9.89
CA SER A 227 2.33 -5.93 8.71
C SER A 227 3.27 -7.11 9.03
N PRO A 228 3.19 -8.21 8.27
CA PRO A 228 4.10 -9.34 8.47
C PRO A 228 5.57 -8.98 8.29
N LEU A 229 5.91 -8.02 7.43
CA LEU A 229 7.28 -7.49 7.30
C LEU A 229 7.77 -6.96 8.65
N TYR A 230 7.01 -6.05 9.26
CA TYR A 230 7.35 -5.51 10.57
C TYR A 230 7.29 -6.58 11.67
N GLY A 231 6.41 -7.58 11.50
CA GLY A 231 6.37 -8.74 12.37
C GLY A 231 7.69 -9.51 12.38
N VAL A 232 8.28 -9.76 11.21
CA VAL A 232 9.59 -10.42 11.08
C VAL A 232 10.72 -9.52 11.62
N GLU A 233 10.72 -8.24 11.28
CA GLU A 233 11.74 -7.27 11.72
C GLU A 233 11.79 -7.11 13.24
N THR A 234 10.64 -7.19 13.91
CA THR A 234 10.54 -7.06 15.37
C THR A 234 10.60 -8.37 16.13
N GLY A 235 10.63 -9.50 15.43
CA GLY A 235 10.58 -10.83 16.03
C GLY A 235 9.19 -11.28 16.49
N ALA A 236 8.14 -10.51 16.18
CA ALA A 236 6.74 -10.92 16.44
C ALA A 236 6.29 -12.06 15.53
N LEU A 237 6.94 -12.23 14.39
CA LEU A 237 6.88 -13.43 13.54
C LEU A 237 8.29 -14.01 13.38
N PRO A 238 8.45 -15.35 13.36
CA PRO A 238 9.74 -15.96 13.09
C PRO A 238 10.17 -15.70 11.64
N ALA A 239 11.48 -15.50 11.43
CA ALA A 239 12.04 -15.31 10.08
C ALA A 239 11.76 -16.50 9.14
N SER A 240 11.46 -17.67 9.70
CA SER A 240 11.15 -18.90 8.99
C SER A 240 9.66 -19.08 8.65
N VAL A 241 8.81 -18.09 8.94
CA VAL A 241 7.34 -18.22 8.84
C VAL A 241 6.82 -18.65 7.45
N LEU A 242 7.56 -18.37 6.38
CA LEU A 242 7.24 -18.79 5.02
C LEU A 242 8.23 -19.82 4.44
N SER A 243 9.22 -20.27 5.20
CA SER A 243 10.33 -21.07 4.67
C SER A 243 9.86 -22.35 3.98
N ASP A 244 8.94 -23.10 4.60
CA ASP A 244 8.40 -24.32 3.99
C ASP A 244 7.74 -24.08 2.63
N TYR A 245 6.90 -23.03 2.52
CA TYR A 245 6.26 -22.69 1.26
C TYR A 245 7.29 -22.26 0.20
N ILE A 246 8.25 -21.42 0.56
CA ILE A 246 9.31 -20.96 -0.34
C ILE A 246 10.15 -22.12 -0.83
N ASP A 247 10.53 -23.06 0.05
CA ASP A 247 11.32 -24.24 -0.29
C ASP A 247 10.57 -25.15 -1.27
N ARG A 248 9.29 -25.42 -1.03
CA ARG A 248 8.45 -26.20 -1.95
C ARG A 248 8.29 -25.53 -3.31
N VAL A 249 8.15 -24.20 -3.38
CA VAL A 249 8.12 -23.45 -4.63
C VAL A 249 9.44 -23.62 -5.38
N TRP A 250 10.57 -23.40 -4.70
CA TRP A 250 11.89 -23.55 -5.32
C TRP A 250 12.12 -24.98 -5.85
N GLN A 251 11.76 -25.99 -5.05
CA GLN A 251 11.87 -27.39 -5.46
C GLN A 251 10.97 -27.71 -6.66
N LYS A 252 9.71 -27.23 -6.68
CA LYS A 252 8.80 -27.47 -7.80
C LYS A 252 9.40 -27.00 -9.13
N TYR A 253 9.98 -25.82 -9.14
CA TYR A 253 10.50 -25.21 -10.38
C TYR A 253 11.90 -25.67 -10.76
N THR A 254 12.49 -26.67 -10.10
CA THR A 254 13.64 -27.41 -10.64
C THR A 254 13.25 -28.32 -11.81
N THR A 255 12.01 -28.83 -11.80
CA THR A 255 11.51 -29.79 -12.81
C THR A 255 10.35 -29.23 -13.65
N SER A 256 9.64 -28.21 -13.15
CA SER A 256 8.52 -27.53 -13.83
C SER A 256 8.95 -26.14 -14.32
N THR A 257 8.15 -25.53 -15.18
CA THR A 257 8.35 -24.17 -15.65
C THR A 257 7.27 -23.25 -15.08
N LEU A 258 7.67 -22.13 -14.48
CA LEU A 258 6.80 -21.05 -14.07
C LEU A 258 6.64 -20.10 -15.26
N THR A 259 5.42 -19.86 -15.71
CA THR A 259 5.13 -18.86 -16.76
C THR A 259 4.64 -17.59 -16.13
N VAL A 260 5.28 -16.48 -16.41
CA VAL A 260 4.88 -15.12 -15.96
C VAL A 260 4.46 -14.29 -17.16
N SER A 261 3.22 -13.80 -17.15
CA SER A 261 2.64 -12.89 -18.14
C SER A 261 2.25 -11.57 -17.43
N PRO A 262 3.21 -10.66 -17.18
CA PRO A 262 3.02 -9.57 -16.23
C PRO A 262 2.14 -8.42 -16.75
N PHE A 263 1.90 -8.37 -18.07
CA PHE A 263 1.16 -7.27 -18.71
C PHE A 263 -0.17 -7.79 -19.27
N ALA A 264 -1.29 -7.30 -18.70
CA ALA A 264 -2.63 -7.70 -19.12
C ALA A 264 -2.97 -7.27 -20.56
N ASP A 265 -2.45 -6.11 -20.98
CA ASP A 265 -2.57 -5.54 -22.33
C ASP A 265 -1.60 -6.16 -23.37
N GLN A 266 -0.62 -6.95 -22.90
CA GLN A 266 0.37 -7.61 -23.75
C GLN A 266 0.47 -9.12 -23.40
N PRO A 267 -0.60 -9.92 -23.62
CA PRO A 267 -0.67 -11.33 -23.17
C PRO A 267 0.35 -12.23 -23.89
N GLY A 268 0.93 -11.76 -25.00
CA GLY A 268 2.02 -12.42 -25.72
C GLY A 268 3.39 -12.27 -25.06
N THR A 269 3.58 -11.28 -24.19
CA THR A 269 4.83 -11.07 -23.46
C THR A 269 4.89 -12.02 -22.28
N LYS A 270 5.70 -13.09 -22.42
CA LYS A 270 5.84 -14.15 -21.42
C LYS A 270 7.28 -14.39 -21.05
N TYR A 271 7.48 -14.72 -19.79
CA TYR A 271 8.76 -15.12 -19.22
C TYR A 271 8.64 -16.49 -18.57
N PHE A 272 9.68 -17.31 -18.71
CA PHE A 272 9.67 -18.72 -18.29
C PHE A 272 10.75 -18.96 -17.22
N GLY A 273 10.31 -19.18 -15.99
CA GLY A 273 11.17 -19.35 -14.82
C GLY A 273 11.49 -20.81 -14.52
N ARG A 274 12.77 -21.12 -14.31
CA ARG A 274 13.23 -22.44 -13.81
C ARG A 274 14.35 -22.26 -12.82
N VAL A 275 14.37 -23.13 -11.81
CA VAL A 275 15.44 -23.16 -10.81
C VAL A 275 16.57 -24.07 -11.30
N SER A 276 17.78 -23.54 -11.32
CA SER A 276 19.02 -24.28 -11.61
C SER A 276 20.14 -23.70 -10.75
N GLY A 277 20.94 -24.55 -10.11
CA GLY A 277 22.00 -24.11 -9.20
C GLY A 277 21.51 -23.25 -8.03
N GLY A 278 20.27 -23.46 -7.58
CA GLY A 278 19.68 -22.69 -6.48
C GLY A 278 19.11 -21.32 -6.88
N VAL A 279 19.20 -20.92 -8.14
CA VAL A 279 18.76 -19.65 -8.69
C VAL A 279 17.59 -19.86 -9.65
N MET A 280 16.54 -19.05 -9.55
CA MET A 280 15.44 -19.07 -10.51
C MET A 280 15.77 -18.14 -11.68
N ASN A 281 16.05 -18.72 -12.83
CA ASN A 281 16.39 -18.01 -14.06
C ASN A 281 15.15 -17.85 -14.93
N PHE A 282 14.86 -16.66 -15.38
CA PHE A 282 13.78 -16.36 -16.31
C PHE A 282 14.34 -16.15 -17.73
N THR A 283 13.75 -16.87 -18.68
CA THR A 283 14.01 -16.68 -20.12
C THR A 283 12.83 -16.01 -20.80
N ASN A 284 13.09 -15.30 -21.87
CA ASN A 284 12.07 -14.82 -22.81
C ASN A 284 11.65 -15.94 -23.80
N SER A 285 10.72 -15.65 -24.71
CA SER A 285 10.25 -16.60 -25.73
C SER A 285 11.33 -17.06 -26.73
N ALA A 286 12.45 -16.33 -26.84
CA ALA A 286 13.61 -16.74 -27.65
C ALA A 286 14.60 -17.62 -26.87
N GLY A 287 14.31 -17.94 -25.59
CA GLY A 287 15.19 -18.76 -24.74
C GLY A 287 16.35 -18.00 -24.11
N ALA A 288 16.49 -16.70 -24.34
CA ALA A 288 17.54 -15.90 -23.69
C ALA A 288 17.21 -15.62 -22.24
N VAL A 289 18.16 -15.81 -21.31
CA VAL A 289 18.01 -15.42 -19.90
C VAL A 289 17.95 -13.90 -19.80
N VAL A 290 16.86 -13.39 -19.19
CA VAL A 290 16.59 -11.93 -19.08
C VAL A 290 16.74 -11.41 -17.66
N THR A 291 16.51 -12.25 -16.65
CA THR A 291 16.73 -11.92 -15.23
C THR A 291 16.80 -13.18 -14.39
N SER A 292 17.29 -13.04 -13.16
CA SER A 292 17.42 -14.17 -12.22
C SER A 292 17.11 -13.70 -10.80
N PHE A 293 16.55 -14.61 -9.98
CA PHE A 293 16.22 -14.37 -8.58
C PHE A 293 16.86 -15.42 -7.68
N GLN A 294 17.50 -14.97 -6.60
CA GLN A 294 17.90 -15.84 -5.51
C GLN A 294 16.65 -16.30 -4.74
N LYS A 295 16.74 -17.43 -4.06
CA LYS A 295 15.65 -17.91 -3.18
C LYS A 295 15.35 -16.84 -2.12
N PRO A 296 14.13 -16.25 -2.09
CA PRO A 296 13.80 -15.21 -1.14
C PRO A 296 13.65 -15.75 0.29
N ASP A 297 13.77 -14.86 1.26
CA ASP A 297 13.34 -15.08 2.64
C ASP A 297 11.95 -14.46 2.89
N ALA A 298 11.36 -14.70 4.06
CA ALA A 298 10.05 -14.17 4.41
C ALA A 298 10.01 -12.64 4.40
N SER A 299 11.09 -11.96 4.80
CA SER A 299 11.18 -10.50 4.75
C SER A 299 11.12 -9.98 3.31
N SER A 300 11.86 -10.62 2.39
CA SER A 300 11.81 -10.28 0.96
C SER A 300 10.42 -10.49 0.36
N VAL A 301 9.72 -11.55 0.77
CA VAL A 301 8.35 -11.83 0.30
C VAL A 301 7.35 -10.82 0.85
N PHE A 302 7.32 -10.58 2.17
CA PHE A 302 6.35 -9.67 2.76
C PHE A 302 6.58 -8.20 2.36
N GLY A 303 7.85 -7.80 2.23
CA GLY A 303 8.21 -6.44 1.83
C GLY A 303 8.31 -6.22 0.33
N CYS A 304 8.26 -7.26 -0.49
CA CYS A 304 8.50 -7.18 -1.94
C CYS A 304 9.79 -6.39 -2.27
N HIS A 305 10.85 -6.66 -1.55
CA HIS A 305 12.11 -5.92 -1.62
C HIS A 305 13.32 -6.88 -1.50
N ARG A 306 14.53 -6.35 -1.44
CA ARG A 306 15.77 -7.12 -1.31
C ARG A 306 15.91 -8.19 -2.41
N LEU A 307 15.71 -9.48 -2.10
CA LEU A 307 15.81 -10.59 -3.06
C LEU A 307 14.66 -10.61 -4.07
N LEU A 308 13.55 -9.90 -3.78
CA LEU A 308 12.42 -9.64 -4.67
C LEU A 308 12.27 -8.14 -4.97
N ASP A 309 13.38 -7.40 -5.07
CA ASP A 309 13.34 -6.01 -5.51
C ASP A 309 12.69 -5.87 -6.89
N ALA A 310 11.84 -4.87 -7.05
CA ALA A 310 11.09 -4.61 -8.26
C ALA A 310 11.46 -3.24 -8.85
N PRO A 311 12.59 -3.14 -9.55
CA PRO A 311 13.01 -1.89 -10.17
C PRO A 311 11.98 -1.42 -11.21
N ASN A 312 11.98 -0.12 -11.49
CA ASN A 312 11.10 0.44 -12.51
C ASN A 312 11.71 0.24 -13.91
N ASP A 313 11.72 -1.02 -14.36
CA ASP A 313 12.16 -1.44 -15.70
C ASP A 313 11.07 -2.27 -16.39
N ALA A 314 11.31 -2.66 -17.64
CA ALA A 314 10.34 -3.40 -18.45
C ALA A 314 10.39 -4.93 -18.24
N VAL A 315 11.33 -5.47 -17.46
CA VAL A 315 11.57 -6.92 -17.38
C VAL A 315 11.59 -7.41 -15.93
N ARG A 316 12.63 -7.03 -15.17
CA ARG A 316 12.84 -7.53 -13.82
C ARG A 316 11.72 -7.08 -12.86
N GLY A 317 11.37 -5.78 -12.91
CA GLY A 317 10.33 -5.22 -12.06
C GLY A 317 8.98 -5.92 -12.21
N PRO A 318 8.42 -6.02 -13.43
CA PRO A 318 7.15 -6.73 -13.67
C PRO A 318 7.17 -8.20 -13.26
N ILE A 319 8.26 -8.93 -13.51
CA ILE A 319 8.43 -10.32 -13.06
C ILE A 319 8.46 -10.38 -11.53
N SER A 320 9.24 -9.51 -10.88
CA SER A 320 9.35 -9.47 -9.43
C SER A 320 8.02 -9.15 -8.73
N ARG A 321 7.26 -8.17 -9.24
CA ARG A 321 5.91 -7.83 -8.73
C ARG A 321 4.98 -9.04 -8.79
N THR A 322 5.01 -9.76 -9.91
CA THR A 322 4.21 -10.98 -10.10
C THR A 322 4.63 -12.09 -9.13
N LEU A 323 5.94 -12.31 -8.95
CA LEU A 323 6.46 -13.29 -7.99
C LEU A 323 6.06 -12.92 -6.56
N CYS A 324 6.22 -11.64 -6.18
CA CYS A 324 5.85 -11.17 -4.86
C CYS A 324 4.36 -11.41 -4.57
N ALA A 325 3.46 -11.06 -5.50
CA ALA A 325 2.04 -11.33 -5.37
C ALA A 325 1.77 -12.85 -5.26
N GLY A 326 2.42 -13.66 -6.09
CA GLY A 326 2.26 -15.12 -6.09
C GLY A 326 2.73 -15.77 -4.79
N PHE A 327 3.82 -15.29 -4.18
CA PHE A 327 4.28 -15.74 -2.87
C PHE A 327 3.32 -15.33 -1.75
N ASN A 328 2.93 -14.06 -1.68
CA ASN A 328 2.02 -13.55 -0.65
C ASN A 328 0.66 -14.26 -0.69
N ARG A 329 0.11 -14.48 -1.91
CA ARG A 329 -1.17 -15.17 -2.14
C ARG A 329 -1.07 -16.69 -2.13
N SER A 330 0.14 -17.24 -2.00
CA SER A 330 0.47 -18.67 -2.03
C SER A 330 -0.06 -19.42 -3.28
N THR A 331 -0.01 -18.77 -4.46
CA THR A 331 -0.51 -19.32 -5.73
C THR A 331 0.55 -20.06 -6.56
N LEU A 332 1.84 -19.91 -6.26
CA LEU A 332 2.93 -20.45 -7.07
C LEU A 332 2.98 -21.99 -7.08
N LEU A 333 2.48 -22.65 -6.03
CA LEU A 333 2.39 -24.12 -6.00
C LEU A 333 1.15 -24.63 -6.75
N SER A 334 0.03 -23.91 -6.71
CA SER A 334 -1.22 -24.37 -7.32
C SER A 334 -1.33 -24.00 -8.79
N ASN A 335 -0.79 -22.83 -9.20
CA ASN A 335 -0.88 -22.32 -10.55
C ASN A 335 0.49 -21.97 -11.12
N PRO A 336 1.02 -22.67 -12.14
CA PRO A 336 2.29 -22.33 -12.78
C PRO A 336 2.19 -21.15 -13.74
N ASN A 337 0.99 -20.62 -14.02
CA ASN A 337 0.79 -19.44 -14.86
C ASN A 337 0.44 -18.25 -13.98
N GLN A 338 1.31 -17.25 -13.96
CA GLN A 338 1.19 -16.08 -13.09
C GLN A 338 1.11 -14.77 -13.91
N PRO A 339 0.42 -13.75 -13.40
CA PRO A 339 -0.27 -13.74 -12.12
C PRO A 339 -1.52 -14.64 -12.13
N ASP A 340 -1.77 -15.32 -11.01
CA ASP A 340 -3.11 -15.85 -10.76
C ASP A 340 -4.01 -14.66 -10.36
N THR A 341 -5.07 -14.45 -11.12
CA THR A 341 -6.02 -13.34 -10.90
C THR A 341 -7.34 -13.81 -10.28
N SER A 342 -7.45 -15.11 -9.97
CA SER A 342 -8.65 -15.68 -9.36
C SER A 342 -8.56 -15.68 -7.83
N PRO A 343 -9.38 -14.88 -7.11
CA PRO A 343 -9.38 -14.90 -5.64
C PRO A 343 -9.66 -16.27 -5.04
N ALA A 344 -10.35 -17.14 -5.80
CA ALA A 344 -10.63 -18.51 -5.37
C ALA A 344 -9.37 -19.36 -5.17
N GLY A 345 -8.27 -19.02 -5.84
CA GLY A 345 -6.96 -19.68 -5.71
C GLY A 345 -6.07 -19.12 -4.58
N PHE A 346 -6.42 -17.96 -4.01
CA PHE A 346 -5.56 -17.24 -3.07
C PHE A 346 -5.60 -17.86 -1.68
N TYR A 347 -4.45 -17.83 -1.00
CA TYR A 347 -4.29 -18.21 0.41
C TYR A 347 -4.75 -19.65 0.74
N ARG A 348 -4.65 -20.57 -0.23
CA ARG A 348 -5.07 -21.98 -0.06
C ARG A 348 -4.04 -22.85 0.64
N ASP A 349 -2.78 -22.43 0.62
CA ASP A 349 -1.74 -23.14 1.38
C ASP A 349 -1.84 -22.78 2.88
N SER A 350 -1.54 -23.74 3.74
CA SER A 350 -1.52 -23.52 5.19
C SER A 350 -0.39 -22.57 5.61
N VAL A 351 0.66 -22.48 4.80
CA VAL A 351 1.77 -21.52 4.96
C VAL A 351 1.58 -20.40 3.96
N THR A 352 0.99 -19.30 4.40
CA THR A 352 0.60 -18.17 3.54
C THR A 352 0.68 -16.84 4.31
N ASN A 353 0.48 -15.71 3.64
CA ASN A 353 0.29 -14.42 4.30
C ASN A 353 -1.12 -14.35 4.93
N HIS A 354 -1.23 -14.83 6.18
CA HIS A 354 -2.49 -14.82 6.91
C HIS A 354 -3.00 -13.41 7.23
N TYR A 355 -2.11 -12.43 7.36
CA TYR A 355 -2.51 -11.03 7.56
C TYR A 355 -3.30 -10.52 6.33
N ALA A 356 -2.74 -10.67 5.13
CA ALA A 356 -3.42 -10.25 3.91
C ALA A 356 -4.74 -11.03 3.72
N ARG A 357 -4.72 -12.36 3.87
CA ARG A 357 -5.92 -13.20 3.79
C ARG A 357 -7.04 -12.69 4.69
N ILE A 358 -6.74 -12.47 5.98
CA ILE A 358 -7.73 -12.05 6.98
C ILE A 358 -8.33 -10.69 6.63
N ILE A 359 -7.51 -9.74 6.15
CA ILE A 359 -8.00 -8.40 5.79
C ILE A 359 -8.91 -8.48 4.55
N HIS A 360 -8.50 -9.17 3.47
CA HIS A 360 -9.32 -9.37 2.29
C HIS A 360 -10.67 -10.03 2.61
N GLU A 361 -10.70 -11.02 3.51
CA GLU A 361 -11.93 -11.68 3.96
C GLU A 361 -12.88 -10.73 4.69
N ARG A 362 -12.40 -9.62 5.25
CA ARG A 362 -13.18 -8.67 6.05
C ARG A 362 -13.61 -7.41 5.32
N THR A 363 -13.18 -7.19 4.09
CA THR A 363 -13.67 -6.11 3.24
C THR A 363 -14.94 -6.52 2.49
N THR A 364 -15.80 -5.55 2.16
CA THR A 364 -17.11 -5.81 1.53
C THR A 364 -16.97 -6.28 0.08
N ASP A 365 -15.95 -5.80 -0.62
CA ASP A 365 -15.64 -6.10 -2.02
C ASP A 365 -14.53 -7.18 -2.16
N GLY A 366 -13.98 -7.68 -1.06
CA GLY A 366 -12.88 -8.62 -1.05
C GLY A 366 -11.53 -7.99 -1.45
N LYS A 367 -11.46 -6.67 -1.61
CA LYS A 367 -10.26 -5.94 -1.98
C LYS A 367 -9.56 -5.34 -0.77
N ALA A 368 -8.23 -5.37 -0.78
CA ALA A 368 -7.38 -4.74 0.23
C ALA A 368 -6.03 -4.36 -0.41
N TYR A 369 -5.27 -3.51 0.24
CA TYR A 369 -3.88 -3.24 -0.15
C TYR A 369 -2.98 -3.66 1.02
N ALA A 370 -2.86 -4.97 1.22
CA ALA A 370 -2.27 -5.58 2.41
C ALA A 370 -0.79 -5.98 2.25
N PHE A 371 -0.22 -5.84 1.06
CA PHE A 371 1.22 -5.92 0.75
C PHE A 371 1.53 -5.09 -0.50
N ALA A 372 2.80 -4.76 -0.74
CA ALA A 372 3.23 -3.73 -1.70
C ALA A 372 2.72 -3.92 -3.15
N PHE A 373 2.51 -5.16 -3.62
CA PHE A 373 2.01 -5.46 -4.97
C PHE A 373 0.69 -6.24 -4.94
N ASP A 374 -0.21 -5.88 -4.02
CA ASP A 374 -1.57 -6.40 -4.00
C ASP A 374 -2.42 -5.86 -5.16
N ASP A 375 -1.90 -4.88 -5.90
CA ASP A 375 -2.45 -4.37 -7.15
C ASP A 375 -2.26 -5.31 -8.35
N VAL A 376 -1.39 -6.30 -8.28
CA VAL A 376 -1.25 -7.31 -9.33
C VAL A 376 -2.56 -8.09 -9.48
N GLY A 377 -3.22 -7.91 -10.63
CA GLY A 377 -4.51 -8.53 -10.93
C GLY A 377 -5.72 -7.78 -10.36
N HIS A 378 -5.56 -6.52 -9.94
CA HIS A 378 -6.64 -5.62 -9.50
C HIS A 378 -7.37 -6.05 -8.23
N HIS A 379 -6.61 -6.51 -7.21
CA HIS A 379 -7.15 -6.92 -5.91
C HIS A 379 -6.96 -5.89 -4.80
N GLU A 380 -6.30 -4.79 -5.13
CA GLU A 380 -6.04 -3.66 -4.24
C GLU A 380 -7.29 -2.85 -3.93
N SER A 381 -7.33 -2.23 -2.74
CA SER A 381 -8.32 -1.24 -2.34
C SER A 381 -7.91 0.16 -2.83
N LEU A 382 -7.98 0.38 -4.14
CA LEU A 382 -7.64 1.64 -4.81
C LEU A 382 -8.82 2.10 -5.67
N VAL A 383 -9.07 3.42 -5.66
CA VAL A 383 -9.95 4.10 -6.60
C VAL A 383 -9.14 5.04 -7.48
N HIS A 384 -9.48 5.07 -8.77
CA HIS A 384 -8.89 5.98 -9.74
C HIS A 384 -9.97 6.66 -10.57
N ASP A 385 -9.79 7.95 -10.85
CA ASP A 385 -10.59 8.68 -11.82
C ASP A 385 -9.76 9.75 -12.51
N GLY A 386 -9.86 9.83 -13.85
CA GLY A 386 -9.11 10.80 -14.68
C GLY A 386 -9.70 12.20 -14.63
N SER A 387 -10.93 12.38 -14.13
CA SER A 387 -11.62 13.68 -14.02
C SER A 387 -12.32 13.82 -12.66
N PRO A 388 -11.55 13.73 -11.54
CA PRO A 388 -12.11 13.70 -10.20
C PRO A 388 -12.74 15.06 -9.84
N ALA A 389 -14.01 15.06 -9.43
CA ALA A 389 -14.64 16.26 -8.87
C ALA A 389 -14.32 16.41 -7.37
N GLN A 390 -14.22 15.27 -6.64
CA GLN A 390 -14.03 15.28 -5.18
C GLN A 390 -13.45 13.95 -4.71
N ALA A 391 -12.46 14.01 -3.80
CA ALA A 391 -12.00 12.88 -3.00
C ALA A 391 -12.89 12.71 -1.76
N ARG A 392 -13.02 11.47 -1.28
CA ARG A 392 -13.78 11.12 -0.08
C ARG A 392 -12.96 10.24 0.84
N LEU A 393 -12.99 10.54 2.13
CA LEU A 393 -12.43 9.73 3.21
C LEU A 393 -13.50 9.53 4.27
N THR A 394 -13.88 8.28 4.53
CA THR A 394 -14.83 7.96 5.61
C THR A 394 -14.09 7.24 6.72
N LEU A 395 -14.00 7.88 7.89
CA LEU A 395 -13.52 7.27 9.11
C LEU A 395 -14.63 6.34 9.61
N ALA A 396 -14.36 5.03 9.60
CA ALA A 396 -15.37 4.00 9.77
C ALA A 396 -15.55 3.56 11.23
N PRO A 397 -16.67 2.87 11.57
CA PRO A 397 -16.88 2.32 12.90
C PRO A 397 -15.81 1.33 13.34
N PHE A 398 -15.57 1.27 14.65
CA PHE A 398 -14.67 0.33 15.33
C PHE A 398 -15.39 -0.91 15.83
N ASP A 399 -16.35 -1.41 15.08
CA ASP A 399 -17.21 -2.55 15.41
C ASP A 399 -16.57 -3.92 15.17
#